data_c7e38105ae75e173f2357b774fa32f08
#
_entry.id   c7e38105ae75e173f2357b774fa32f08
#
_cell.length_a   1.000
_cell.length_b   1.000
_cell.length_c   1.000
_cell.angle_alpha   90.00
_cell.angle_beta   90.00
_cell.angle_gamma   90.00
#
_symmetry.space_group_name_H-M   'P 1'
#
loop_
_entity.id
_entity.type
_entity.pdbx_description
1 polymer ?
#
loop_
_entity_poly.entity_id
_entity_poly.type
_entity_poly.pdbx_seq_one_letter_code
_entity_poly.pdbx_strand_id
1 'polypeptide(L)'
;DTRKIISYSNKNKNTDVYIEDVILLQNYSQFKLKFNNSINKLSGSHLYKIKAIGLHNIYNATAAIIAGLLSGVKNNYIKLALINYIGVKRRFTHLGKVNLSNIYDDYAHHPTEILATLKGAKQVNKNIVIVFQPHRYSRTKILFNEFINVLSKINRLYLLETYSAGEKKIKGFETKDIYNKLKKLKKNEVYFEEDNLNKIILAETYRRNIIIFMGAGSI
;
A
#
# COMPACT_ATOMS: atom_id res chain seq x y z
N ASP A 1 -21.93 24.09 14.45
CA ASP A 1 -21.30 22.76 14.44
C ASP A 1 -19.84 22.95 14.88
N THR A 2 -19.51 22.58 16.12
CA THR A 2 -18.21 22.82 16.75
C THR A 2 -17.28 21.61 16.59
N ARG A 3 -17.22 21.00 15.39
CA ARG A 3 -16.30 19.89 15.13
C ARG A 3 -14.87 20.42 15.13
N LYS A 4 -14.04 19.89 16.04
CA LYS A 4 -12.61 20.20 16.06
C LYS A 4 -11.92 19.42 14.93
N ILE A 5 -11.35 20.16 13.98
CA ILE A 5 -10.53 19.61 12.91
C ILE A 5 -9.07 19.70 13.35
N ILE A 6 -8.31 18.62 13.18
CA ILE A 6 -6.86 18.59 13.40
C ILE A 6 -6.19 18.22 12.08
N SER A 7 -5.34 19.11 11.59
CA SER A 7 -4.59 18.95 10.36
C SER A 7 -3.20 18.40 10.61
N TYR A 8 -2.68 17.57 9.69
CA TYR A 8 -1.29 17.11 9.73
C TYR A 8 -0.69 16.97 8.32
N SER A 9 0.61 17.19 8.18
CA SER A 9 1.31 17.16 6.89
C SER A 9 2.83 16.98 7.08
N ASN A 10 3.49 16.44 6.06
CA ASN A 10 4.95 16.46 5.94
C ASN A 10 5.45 17.55 4.95
N LYS A 11 4.54 18.32 4.35
CA LYS A 11 4.85 19.37 3.36
C LYS A 11 4.51 20.76 3.85
N ASN A 12 3.38 20.89 4.56
CA ASN A 12 2.90 22.17 5.07
C ASN A 12 3.21 22.28 6.57
N LYS A 13 4.12 23.19 6.94
CA LYS A 13 4.51 23.44 8.34
C LYS A 13 3.44 24.15 9.17
N ASN A 14 2.43 24.73 8.53
CA ASN A 14 1.33 25.45 9.20
C ASN A 14 0.17 24.55 9.63
N THR A 15 0.37 23.21 9.63
CA THR A 15 -0.60 22.26 10.16
C THR A 15 -0.50 22.15 11.68
N ASP A 16 -1.55 21.65 12.35
CA ASP A 16 -1.53 21.43 13.80
C ASP A 16 -0.42 20.47 14.22
N VAL A 17 -0.16 19.46 13.37
CA VAL A 17 0.92 18.49 13.55
C VAL A 17 1.77 18.40 12.29
N TYR A 18 3.04 18.73 12.38
CA TYR A 18 3.98 18.64 11.27
C TYR A 18 4.85 17.40 11.40
N ILE A 19 4.94 16.62 10.31
CA ILE A 19 5.76 15.41 10.22
C ILE A 19 7.14 15.81 9.69
N GLU A 20 8.17 15.61 10.48
CA GLU A 20 9.56 15.96 10.16
C GLU A 20 10.52 14.79 10.39
N ASP A 21 11.76 14.91 9.92
CA ASP A 21 12.86 13.94 10.11
C ASP A 21 12.47 12.49 9.77
N VAL A 22 11.82 12.31 8.60
CA VAL A 22 11.37 11.00 8.13
C VAL A 22 12.56 10.16 7.67
N ILE A 23 12.76 9.00 8.30
CA ILE A 23 13.75 7.99 7.94
C ILE A 23 13.01 6.69 7.65
N LEU A 24 13.12 6.20 6.40
CA LEU A 24 12.55 4.94 5.96
C LEU A 24 13.64 3.88 5.93
N LEU A 25 13.53 2.88 6.80
CA LEU A 25 14.47 1.77 6.91
C LEU A 25 13.80 0.47 6.46
N GLN A 26 14.59 -0.57 6.27
CA GLN A 26 14.14 -1.85 5.70
C GLN A 26 13.03 -2.54 6.53
N ASN A 27 13.05 -2.38 7.86
CA ASN A 27 12.14 -3.07 8.79
C ASN A 27 11.27 -2.14 9.63
N TYR A 28 11.51 -0.84 9.59
CA TYR A 28 10.74 0.14 10.33
C TYR A 28 10.87 1.54 9.73
N SER A 29 9.95 2.42 10.08
CA SER A 29 10.05 3.85 9.77
C SER A 29 10.21 4.65 11.07
N GLN A 30 11.03 5.69 11.03
CA GLN A 30 11.23 6.63 12.12
C GLN A 30 10.87 8.02 11.65
N PHE A 31 10.23 8.82 12.49
CA PHE A 31 9.81 10.18 12.17
C PHE A 31 9.59 10.98 13.44
N LYS A 32 9.65 12.31 13.33
CA LYS A 32 9.24 13.22 14.38
C LYS A 32 7.88 13.83 14.07
N LEU A 33 7.08 14.06 15.10
CA LEU A 33 5.88 14.89 15.04
C LEU A 33 6.12 16.15 15.86
N LYS A 34 6.06 17.29 15.20
CA LYS A 34 6.06 18.60 15.85
C LYS A 34 4.60 19.04 16.02
N PHE A 35 4.17 19.16 17.27
CA PHE A 35 2.85 19.65 17.63
C PHE A 35 2.91 21.18 17.75
N ASN A 36 2.38 21.89 16.75
CA ASN A 36 2.30 23.35 16.75
C ASN A 36 1.23 23.84 17.73
N ASN A 37 0.13 23.06 17.88
CA ASN A 37 -0.87 23.24 18.92
C ASN A 37 -0.84 22.04 19.88
N SER A 38 -1.00 22.27 21.17
CA SER A 38 -0.97 21.17 22.14
C SER A 38 -2.18 20.25 21.98
N ILE A 39 -1.92 18.94 21.97
CA ILE A 39 -2.94 17.90 21.98
C ILE A 39 -2.77 17.09 23.26
N ASN A 40 -3.80 17.08 24.12
CA ASN A 40 -3.76 16.42 25.43
C ASN A 40 -2.48 16.78 26.23
N LYS A 41 -2.17 18.08 26.32
CA LYS A 41 -0.98 18.65 26.99
C LYS A 41 0.36 18.26 26.34
N LEU A 42 0.37 17.54 25.21
CA LEU A 42 1.57 17.25 24.44
C LEU A 42 1.84 18.38 23.44
N SER A 43 3.02 18.96 23.49
CA SER A 43 3.50 20.02 22.59
C SER A 43 4.97 19.76 22.19
N GLY A 44 5.48 20.52 21.20
CA GLY A 44 6.85 20.37 20.73
C GLY A 44 7.09 19.16 19.84
N SER A 45 8.34 18.76 19.67
CA SER A 45 8.74 17.67 18.77
C SER A 45 8.97 16.36 19.53
N HIS A 46 8.35 15.29 19.04
CA HIS A 46 8.46 13.95 19.62
C HIS A 46 8.82 12.92 18.57
N LEU A 47 9.80 12.09 18.90
CA LEU A 47 10.26 10.98 18.06
C LEU A 47 9.34 9.76 18.21
N TYR A 48 8.99 9.17 17.05
CA TYR A 48 8.21 7.93 16.95
C TYR A 48 8.92 6.93 16.04
N LYS A 49 8.68 5.65 16.30
CA LYS A 49 9.10 4.52 15.47
C LYS A 49 7.93 3.59 15.24
N ILE A 50 7.76 3.08 14.02
CA ILE A 50 6.72 2.11 13.68
C ILE A 50 7.31 0.99 12.85
N LYS A 51 6.95 -0.25 13.15
CA LYS A 51 7.29 -1.44 12.36
C LYS A 51 6.45 -1.53 11.07
N ALA A 52 6.51 -0.48 10.24
CA ALA A 52 5.85 -0.44 8.94
C ALA A 52 6.68 0.41 7.98
N ILE A 53 6.68 0.04 6.71
CA ILE A 53 7.51 0.67 5.68
C ILE A 53 6.65 1.63 4.86
N GLY A 54 7.23 2.76 4.50
CA GLY A 54 6.64 3.72 3.57
C GLY A 54 5.93 4.90 4.22
N LEU A 55 5.97 6.03 3.52
CA LEU A 55 5.45 7.30 3.99
C LEU A 55 3.95 7.26 4.33
N HIS A 56 3.17 6.46 3.59
CA HIS A 56 1.74 6.29 3.87
C HIS A 56 1.47 5.68 5.25
N ASN A 57 2.34 4.78 5.73
CA ASN A 57 2.22 4.22 7.07
C ASN A 57 2.58 5.24 8.16
N ILE A 58 3.48 6.19 7.86
CA ILE A 58 3.76 7.32 8.76
C ILE A 58 2.52 8.22 8.87
N TYR A 59 1.82 8.51 7.77
CA TYR A 59 0.56 9.25 7.80
C TYR A 59 -0.51 8.53 8.63
N ASN A 60 -0.68 7.23 8.41
CA ASN A 60 -1.62 6.41 9.19
C ASN A 60 -1.26 6.39 10.68
N ALA A 61 0.02 6.23 11.01
CA ALA A 61 0.51 6.29 12.38
C ALA A 61 0.27 7.66 13.00
N THR A 62 0.49 8.74 12.26
CA THR A 62 0.23 10.11 12.74
C THR A 62 -1.25 10.30 13.11
N ALA A 63 -2.17 9.84 12.26
CA ALA A 63 -3.60 9.88 12.56
C ALA A 63 -3.93 9.04 13.83
N ALA A 64 -3.37 7.85 13.94
CA ALA A 64 -3.57 6.98 15.11
C ALA A 64 -2.99 7.60 16.41
N ILE A 65 -1.81 8.24 16.34
CA ILE A 65 -1.20 8.97 17.46
C ILE A 65 -2.12 10.10 17.93
N ILE A 66 -2.60 10.92 17.00
CA ILE A 66 -3.51 12.04 17.28
C ILE A 66 -4.80 11.51 17.93
N ALA A 67 -5.42 10.49 17.36
CA ALA A 67 -6.62 9.87 17.91
C ALA A 67 -6.39 9.30 19.33
N GLY A 68 -5.28 8.60 19.54
CA GLY A 68 -4.91 8.08 20.87
C GLY A 68 -4.71 9.19 21.91
N LEU A 69 -4.01 10.28 21.52
CA LEU A 69 -3.82 11.43 22.42
C LEU A 69 -5.16 12.10 22.76
N LEU A 70 -6.04 12.29 21.79
CA LEU A 70 -7.39 12.84 22.01
C LEU A 70 -8.24 11.96 22.91
N SER A 71 -8.05 10.65 22.83
CA SER A 71 -8.72 9.67 23.72
C SER A 71 -8.08 9.57 25.11
N GLY A 72 -7.10 10.42 25.44
CA GLY A 72 -6.47 10.45 26.77
C GLY A 72 -5.32 9.44 26.96
N VAL A 73 -4.92 8.71 25.91
CA VAL A 73 -3.81 7.75 26.02
C VAL A 73 -2.49 8.51 26.20
N LYS A 74 -1.69 8.12 27.19
CA LYS A 74 -0.37 8.73 27.44
C LYS A 74 0.60 8.42 26.30
N ASN A 75 1.41 9.41 25.91
CA ASN A 75 2.32 9.32 24.76
C ASN A 75 3.31 8.14 24.83
N ASN A 76 3.80 7.76 26.02
CA ASN A 76 4.67 6.60 26.17
C ASN A 76 4.01 5.27 25.80
N TYR A 77 2.73 5.09 26.11
CA TYR A 77 1.99 3.89 25.68
C TYR A 77 1.75 3.87 24.18
N ILE A 78 1.49 5.04 23.56
CA ILE A 78 1.37 5.16 22.12
C ILE A 78 2.69 4.76 21.44
N LYS A 79 3.83 5.28 21.93
CA LYS A 79 5.16 4.91 21.42
C LYS A 79 5.41 3.40 21.53
N LEU A 80 5.09 2.80 22.65
CA LEU A 80 5.24 1.36 22.89
C LEU A 80 4.35 0.54 21.92
N ALA A 81 3.10 0.95 21.73
CA ALA A 81 2.18 0.30 20.80
C ALA A 81 2.69 0.34 19.35
N LEU A 82 3.24 1.46 18.90
CA LEU A 82 3.80 1.60 17.55
C LEU A 82 5.04 0.73 17.31
N ILE A 83 5.92 0.59 18.30
CA ILE A 83 7.11 -0.29 18.21
C ILE A 83 6.68 -1.77 18.15
N ASN A 84 5.63 -2.14 18.87
CA ASN A 84 5.08 -3.50 18.89
C ASN A 84 4.05 -3.76 17.80
N TYR A 85 3.76 -2.77 16.92
CA TYR A 85 2.81 -2.91 15.86
C TYR A 85 3.31 -3.90 14.81
N ILE A 86 2.55 -4.96 14.59
CA ILE A 86 2.88 -6.04 13.63
C ILE A 86 2.28 -5.84 12.24
N GLY A 87 1.63 -4.69 12.00
CA GLY A 87 0.92 -4.40 10.76
C GLY A 87 -0.54 -4.84 10.79
N VAL A 88 -1.27 -4.41 9.79
CA VAL A 88 -2.60 -4.94 9.45
C VAL A 88 -2.39 -6.06 8.46
N LYS A 89 -3.10 -7.18 8.61
CA LYS A 89 -3.09 -8.27 7.62
C LYS A 89 -3.39 -7.72 6.22
N ARG A 90 -2.73 -8.27 5.21
CA ARG A 90 -2.90 -7.85 3.82
C ARG A 90 -2.52 -6.37 3.56
N ARG A 91 -1.50 -5.85 4.24
CA ARG A 91 -0.89 -4.53 3.97
C ARG A 91 0.62 -4.72 3.85
N PHE A 92 1.07 -5.12 2.66
CA PHE A 92 2.44 -5.52 2.34
C PHE A 92 2.95 -6.56 3.35
N THR A 93 2.09 -7.53 3.66
CA THR A 93 2.36 -8.56 4.66
C THR A 93 3.28 -9.61 4.06
N HIS A 94 4.46 -9.82 4.66
CA HIS A 94 5.34 -10.91 4.28
C HIS A 94 4.74 -12.24 4.70
N LEU A 95 4.45 -13.11 3.74
CA LEU A 95 3.86 -14.44 3.97
C LEU A 95 4.92 -15.52 4.19
N GLY A 96 6.12 -15.31 3.64
CA GLY A 96 7.21 -16.27 3.72
C GLY A 96 8.10 -16.24 2.49
N LYS A 97 9.01 -17.21 2.42
CA LYS A 97 9.92 -17.40 1.30
C LYS A 97 9.61 -18.74 0.60
N VAL A 98 9.52 -18.70 -0.71
CA VAL A 98 9.40 -19.90 -1.57
C VAL A 98 10.56 -19.88 -2.55
N ASN A 99 11.36 -20.95 -2.56
CA ASN A 99 12.61 -21.03 -3.31
C ASN A 99 13.51 -19.80 -3.05
N LEU A 100 13.76 -18.99 -4.06
CA LEU A 100 14.61 -17.79 -3.97
C LEU A 100 13.83 -16.49 -3.75
N SER A 101 12.49 -16.52 -3.76
CA SER A 101 11.63 -15.34 -3.73
C SER A 101 10.87 -15.18 -2.42
N ASN A 102 10.65 -13.92 -2.02
CA ASN A 102 9.79 -13.58 -0.91
C ASN A 102 8.37 -13.29 -1.41
N ILE A 103 7.38 -13.81 -0.69
CA ILE A 103 5.95 -13.71 -1.03
C ILE A 103 5.29 -12.69 -0.10
N TYR A 104 4.51 -11.80 -0.68
CA TYR A 104 3.76 -10.77 0.04
C TYR A 104 2.29 -10.78 -0.35
N ASP A 105 1.43 -10.40 0.58
CA ASP A 105 0.01 -10.14 0.36
C ASP A 105 -0.30 -8.66 0.62
N ASP A 106 -1.02 -8.03 -0.29
CA ASP A 106 -1.44 -6.63 -0.15
C ASP A 106 -2.89 -6.43 -0.58
N TYR A 107 -3.66 -5.75 0.23
CA TYR A 107 -5.07 -5.45 -0.02
C TYR A 107 -5.27 -4.32 -1.06
N ALA A 108 -4.19 -3.73 -1.57
CA ALA A 108 -4.25 -2.62 -2.52
C ALA A 108 -5.11 -2.97 -3.75
N HIS A 109 -6.13 -2.17 -3.98
CA HIS A 109 -7.10 -2.34 -5.05
C HIS A 109 -7.53 -0.99 -5.68
N HIS A 110 -6.93 0.11 -5.23
CA HIS A 110 -7.07 1.45 -5.79
C HIS A 110 -5.74 1.89 -6.40
N PRO A 111 -5.71 2.62 -7.54
CA PRO A 111 -4.46 3.04 -8.19
C PRO A 111 -3.46 3.73 -7.26
N THR A 112 -3.94 4.57 -6.34
CA THR A 112 -3.10 5.26 -5.35
C THR A 112 -2.45 4.28 -4.37
N GLU A 113 -3.20 3.26 -3.92
CA GLU A 113 -2.67 2.22 -3.01
C GLU A 113 -1.63 1.36 -3.74
N ILE A 114 -1.93 0.92 -4.98
CA ILE A 114 -0.99 0.18 -5.83
C ILE A 114 0.32 0.94 -5.99
N LEU A 115 0.25 2.24 -6.27
CA LEU A 115 1.43 3.09 -6.41
C LEU A 115 2.23 3.18 -5.10
N ALA A 116 1.55 3.27 -3.96
CA ALA A 116 2.18 3.31 -2.64
C ALA A 116 2.91 2.00 -2.34
N THR A 117 2.26 0.85 -2.56
CA THR A 117 2.85 -0.49 -2.40
C THR A 117 4.06 -0.68 -3.32
N LEU A 118 3.97 -0.27 -4.60
CA LEU A 118 5.10 -0.35 -5.54
C LEU A 118 6.30 0.48 -5.08
N LYS A 119 6.07 1.67 -4.54
CA LYS A 119 7.15 2.51 -3.98
C LYS A 119 7.82 1.85 -2.78
N GLY A 120 7.05 1.27 -1.87
CA GLY A 120 7.56 0.52 -0.73
C GLY A 120 8.33 -0.74 -1.18
N ALA A 121 7.76 -1.52 -2.10
CA ALA A 121 8.36 -2.73 -2.63
C ALA A 121 9.73 -2.50 -3.29
N LYS A 122 9.88 -1.40 -4.05
CA LYS A 122 11.15 -1.01 -4.69
C LYS A 122 12.29 -0.73 -3.69
N GLN A 123 11.97 -0.40 -2.44
CA GLN A 123 12.97 -0.23 -1.38
C GLN A 123 13.49 -1.58 -0.87
N VAL A 124 12.69 -2.65 -1.01
CA VAL A 124 13.05 -4.00 -0.57
C VAL A 124 13.79 -4.75 -1.67
N ASN A 125 13.30 -4.69 -2.91
CA ASN A 125 13.90 -5.38 -4.06
C ASN A 125 13.53 -4.65 -5.37
N LYS A 126 14.44 -4.68 -6.34
CA LYS A 126 14.20 -4.14 -7.69
C LYS A 126 13.40 -5.09 -8.59
N ASN A 127 13.49 -6.41 -8.34
CA ASN A 127 12.79 -7.44 -9.12
C ASN A 127 11.42 -7.71 -8.51
N ILE A 128 10.41 -7.00 -9.02
CA ILE A 128 9.03 -7.06 -8.52
C ILE A 128 8.13 -7.75 -9.54
N VAL A 129 7.42 -8.76 -9.06
CA VAL A 129 6.34 -9.44 -9.78
C VAL A 129 5.03 -9.13 -9.05
N ILE A 130 4.03 -8.68 -9.77
CA ILE A 130 2.69 -8.42 -9.22
C ILE A 130 1.70 -9.39 -9.82
N VAL A 131 0.92 -10.03 -8.95
CA VAL A 131 -0.30 -10.76 -9.29
C VAL A 131 -1.46 -9.88 -8.83
N PHE A 132 -2.19 -9.29 -9.77
CA PHE A 132 -3.20 -8.28 -9.45
C PHE A 132 -4.60 -8.74 -9.84
N GLN A 133 -5.54 -8.66 -8.89
CA GLN A 133 -6.96 -8.87 -9.10
C GLN A 133 -7.71 -7.54 -9.00
N PRO A 134 -8.27 -7.02 -10.11
CA PRO A 134 -9.17 -5.88 -10.05
C PRO A 134 -10.40 -6.20 -9.19
N HIS A 135 -10.93 -5.21 -8.47
CA HIS A 135 -12.06 -5.39 -7.57
C HIS A 135 -13.18 -4.41 -7.93
N ARG A 136 -14.34 -4.95 -8.34
CA ARG A 136 -15.54 -4.26 -8.85
C ARG A 136 -15.38 -3.67 -10.24
N TYR A 137 -16.32 -3.96 -11.10
CA TYR A 137 -16.38 -3.40 -12.45
C TYR A 137 -16.64 -1.89 -12.47
N SER A 138 -17.48 -1.40 -11.54
CA SER A 138 -17.74 0.04 -11.37
C SER A 138 -16.47 0.83 -11.07
N ARG A 139 -15.64 0.34 -10.15
CA ARG A 139 -14.34 0.97 -9.84
C ARG A 139 -13.39 0.92 -11.03
N THR A 140 -13.30 -0.21 -11.70
CA THR A 140 -12.46 -0.37 -12.89
C THR A 140 -12.87 0.62 -13.97
N LYS A 141 -14.18 0.84 -14.18
CA LYS A 141 -14.70 1.83 -15.13
C LYS A 141 -14.31 3.27 -14.75
N ILE A 142 -14.57 3.66 -13.51
CA ILE A 142 -14.32 5.04 -13.05
C ILE A 142 -12.82 5.39 -13.09
N LEU A 143 -11.95 4.44 -12.73
CA LEU A 143 -10.51 4.65 -12.57
C LEU A 143 -9.67 3.97 -13.66
N PHE A 144 -10.27 3.69 -14.83
CA PHE A 144 -9.62 2.88 -15.87
C PHE A 144 -8.27 3.45 -16.30
N ASN A 145 -8.20 4.74 -16.58
CA ASN A 145 -6.97 5.38 -17.04
C ASN A 145 -5.91 5.43 -15.96
N GLU A 146 -6.30 5.63 -14.69
CA GLU A 146 -5.42 5.59 -13.53
C GLU A 146 -4.85 4.18 -13.31
N PHE A 147 -5.67 3.13 -13.48
CA PHE A 147 -5.20 1.75 -13.48
C PHE A 147 -4.17 1.52 -14.58
N ILE A 148 -4.46 1.90 -15.82
CA ILE A 148 -3.50 1.77 -16.93
C ILE A 148 -2.19 2.49 -16.59
N ASN A 149 -2.27 3.73 -16.08
CA ASN A 149 -1.08 4.52 -15.74
C ASN A 149 -0.24 3.87 -14.63
N VAL A 150 -0.86 3.34 -13.57
CA VAL A 150 -0.09 2.72 -12.47
C VAL A 150 0.42 1.34 -12.85
N LEU A 151 -0.38 0.50 -13.50
CA LEU A 151 -0.03 -0.86 -13.88
C LEU A 151 1.05 -0.90 -14.98
N SER A 152 1.08 0.10 -15.87
CA SER A 152 2.16 0.22 -16.87
C SER A 152 3.56 0.48 -16.29
N LYS A 153 3.67 0.79 -14.99
CA LYS A 153 4.95 0.98 -14.26
C LYS A 153 5.49 -0.31 -13.65
N ILE A 154 4.75 -1.41 -13.78
CA ILE A 154 5.09 -2.73 -13.27
C ILE A 154 5.78 -3.50 -14.40
N ASN A 155 7.01 -3.96 -14.18
CA ASN A 155 7.75 -4.66 -15.22
C ASN A 155 7.13 -6.02 -15.55
N ARG A 156 6.70 -6.78 -14.54
CA ARG A 156 6.08 -8.11 -14.70
C ARG A 156 4.79 -8.18 -13.93
N LEU A 157 3.68 -8.28 -14.67
CA LEU A 157 2.32 -8.19 -14.16
C LEU A 157 1.49 -9.38 -14.63
N TYR A 158 0.91 -10.11 -13.69
CA TYR A 158 -0.10 -11.14 -13.90
C TYR A 158 -1.45 -10.60 -13.47
N LEU A 159 -2.40 -10.61 -14.40
CA LEU A 159 -3.77 -10.14 -14.16
C LEU A 159 -4.70 -11.33 -13.94
N LEU A 160 -5.52 -11.25 -12.92
CA LEU A 160 -6.60 -12.18 -12.63
C LEU A 160 -7.93 -11.58 -13.06
N GLU A 161 -8.95 -12.42 -13.24
CA GLU A 161 -10.32 -11.94 -13.48
C GLU A 161 -10.79 -11.01 -12.36
N THR A 162 -11.57 -10.00 -12.77
CA THR A 162 -12.12 -9.02 -11.85
C THR A 162 -13.01 -9.70 -10.80
N TYR A 163 -12.71 -9.50 -9.53
CA TYR A 163 -13.62 -9.88 -8.46
C TYR A 163 -14.84 -8.97 -8.48
N SER A 164 -15.99 -9.55 -8.80
CA SER A 164 -17.21 -8.76 -9.07
C SER A 164 -17.81 -8.08 -7.84
N ALA A 165 -17.64 -8.68 -6.65
CA ALA A 165 -18.32 -8.25 -5.41
C ALA A 165 -19.84 -8.09 -5.60
N GLY A 166 -20.46 -8.98 -6.40
CA GLY A 166 -21.89 -8.95 -6.70
C GLY A 166 -22.30 -8.03 -7.84
N GLU A 167 -21.37 -7.30 -8.45
CA GLU A 167 -21.67 -6.44 -9.60
C GLU A 167 -21.76 -7.24 -10.91
N LYS A 168 -22.58 -6.77 -11.84
CA LYS A 168 -22.61 -7.29 -13.22
C LYS A 168 -21.40 -6.78 -14.00
N LYS A 169 -20.90 -7.57 -14.95
CA LYS A 169 -19.83 -7.18 -15.87
C LYS A 169 -20.19 -5.90 -16.61
N ILE A 170 -19.23 -5.01 -16.78
CA ILE A 170 -19.38 -3.78 -17.56
C ILE A 170 -18.47 -3.91 -18.79
N LYS A 171 -19.10 -4.02 -19.98
CA LYS A 171 -18.39 -4.17 -21.25
C LYS A 171 -17.37 -3.04 -21.45
N GLY A 172 -16.15 -3.39 -21.81
CA GLY A 172 -15.04 -2.45 -22.03
C GLY A 172 -14.25 -2.10 -20.76
N PHE A 173 -14.63 -2.66 -19.58
CA PHE A 173 -13.96 -2.40 -18.30
C PHE A 173 -13.72 -3.68 -17.50
N GLU A 174 -13.52 -4.78 -18.19
CA GLU A 174 -13.11 -6.07 -17.64
C GLU A 174 -11.58 -6.16 -17.57
N THR A 175 -11.06 -7.18 -16.89
CA THR A 175 -9.60 -7.41 -16.82
C THR A 175 -8.98 -7.55 -18.20
N LYS A 176 -9.67 -8.20 -19.13
CA LYS A 176 -9.24 -8.34 -20.53
C LYS A 176 -9.02 -6.98 -21.21
N ASP A 177 -9.83 -5.98 -20.90
CA ASP A 177 -9.69 -4.64 -21.46
C ASP A 177 -8.44 -3.93 -20.91
N ILE A 178 -8.16 -4.08 -19.59
CA ILE A 178 -6.91 -3.62 -18.98
C ILE A 178 -5.72 -4.29 -19.66
N TYR A 179 -5.74 -5.62 -19.81
CA TYR A 179 -4.69 -6.39 -20.45
C TYR A 179 -4.42 -5.89 -21.87
N ASN A 180 -5.46 -5.79 -22.70
CA ASN A 180 -5.36 -5.34 -24.09
C ASN A 180 -4.76 -3.93 -24.19
N LYS A 181 -5.15 -3.04 -23.28
CA LYS A 181 -4.63 -1.67 -23.25
C LYS A 181 -3.16 -1.62 -22.86
N LEU A 182 -2.75 -2.38 -21.83
CA LEU A 182 -1.37 -2.47 -21.39
C LEU A 182 -0.45 -3.11 -22.45
N LYS A 183 -0.91 -4.18 -23.12
CA LYS A 183 -0.17 -4.82 -24.22
C LYS A 183 0.12 -3.85 -25.38
N LYS A 184 -0.82 -2.98 -25.73
CA LYS A 184 -0.62 -1.94 -26.74
C LYS A 184 0.48 -0.93 -26.37
N LEU A 185 0.71 -0.69 -25.08
CA LEU A 185 1.75 0.22 -24.61
C LEU A 185 3.17 -0.36 -24.74
N LYS A 186 3.32 -1.70 -24.84
CA LYS A 186 4.60 -2.43 -24.96
C LYS A 186 5.67 -2.04 -23.94
N LYS A 187 5.26 -1.61 -22.74
CA LYS A 187 6.17 -1.11 -21.69
C LYS A 187 6.56 -2.15 -20.65
N ASN A 188 5.82 -3.26 -20.57
CA ASN A 188 5.95 -4.26 -19.53
C ASN A 188 5.56 -5.65 -20.02
N GLU A 189 5.97 -6.68 -19.26
CA GLU A 189 5.51 -8.05 -19.45
C GLU A 189 4.17 -8.23 -18.73
N VAL A 190 3.07 -8.29 -19.49
CA VAL A 190 1.72 -8.46 -18.96
C VAL A 190 1.16 -9.78 -19.42
N TYR A 191 0.62 -10.53 -18.46
CA TYR A 191 0.01 -11.83 -18.66
C TYR A 191 -1.42 -11.80 -18.13
N PHE A 192 -2.31 -12.50 -18.81
CA PHE A 192 -3.70 -12.69 -18.41
C PHE A 192 -4.05 -14.13 -18.76
N GLU A 193 -3.83 -15.03 -17.80
CA GLU A 193 -4.09 -16.45 -17.91
C GLU A 193 -4.55 -16.98 -16.57
N GLU A 194 -5.63 -17.77 -16.56
CA GLU A 194 -6.17 -18.40 -15.36
C GLU A 194 -5.68 -19.85 -15.18
N ASP A 195 -5.58 -20.61 -16.27
CA ASP A 195 -5.43 -22.07 -16.19
C ASP A 195 -4.06 -22.57 -15.75
N ASN A 196 -2.99 -21.76 -15.85
CA ASN A 196 -1.62 -22.16 -15.49
C ASN A 196 -0.93 -21.20 -14.51
N LEU A 197 -1.67 -20.32 -13.86
CA LEU A 197 -1.10 -19.29 -13.00
C LEU A 197 -0.19 -19.85 -11.91
N ASN A 198 -0.59 -20.94 -11.26
CA ASN A 198 0.22 -21.58 -10.20
C ASN A 198 1.58 -22.05 -10.72
N LYS A 199 1.66 -22.63 -11.91
CA LYS A 199 2.91 -23.08 -12.53
C LYS A 199 3.81 -21.89 -12.88
N ILE A 200 3.20 -20.83 -13.41
CA ILE A 200 3.91 -19.62 -13.83
C ILE A 200 4.48 -18.90 -12.62
N ILE A 201 3.68 -18.70 -11.56
CA ILE A 201 4.15 -18.08 -10.32
C ILE A 201 5.21 -18.93 -9.65
N LEU A 202 5.08 -20.26 -9.67
CA LEU A 202 6.11 -21.15 -9.15
C LEU A 202 7.44 -20.95 -9.89
N ALA A 203 7.44 -20.83 -11.21
CA ALA A 203 8.64 -20.52 -11.99
C ALA A 203 9.27 -19.16 -11.62
N GLU A 204 8.46 -18.16 -11.31
CA GLU A 204 8.94 -16.85 -10.83
C GLU A 204 9.67 -16.93 -9.49
N THR A 205 9.34 -17.92 -8.64
CA THR A 205 10.00 -18.06 -7.33
C THR A 205 11.49 -18.40 -7.41
N TYR A 206 11.97 -18.94 -8.53
CA TYR A 206 13.38 -19.26 -8.75
C TYR A 206 14.26 -18.08 -9.21
N ARG A 207 13.68 -16.87 -9.38
CA ARG A 207 14.38 -15.71 -9.96
C ARG A 207 14.79 -14.63 -8.94
N ARG A 208 14.79 -14.92 -7.63
CA ARG A 208 15.06 -13.95 -6.54
C ARG A 208 14.17 -12.70 -6.61
N ASN A 209 12.89 -12.91 -6.89
CA ASN A 209 11.88 -11.86 -6.96
C ASN A 209 11.31 -11.53 -5.57
N ILE A 210 10.61 -10.42 -5.47
CA ILE A 210 9.48 -10.31 -4.55
C ILE A 210 8.20 -10.46 -5.37
N ILE A 211 7.33 -11.35 -4.92
CA ILE A 211 6.04 -11.63 -5.57
C ILE A 211 4.96 -11.10 -4.64
N ILE A 212 4.15 -10.20 -5.16
CA ILE A 212 3.09 -9.53 -4.37
C ILE A 212 1.75 -9.92 -4.97
N PHE A 213 0.94 -10.62 -4.18
CA PHE A 213 -0.47 -10.84 -4.47
C PHE A 213 -1.25 -9.61 -4.03
N MET A 214 -1.97 -8.98 -4.95
CA MET A 214 -2.55 -7.66 -4.74
C MET A 214 -4.01 -7.61 -5.17
N GLY A 215 -4.91 -7.37 -4.20
CA GLY A 215 -6.35 -7.26 -4.45
C GLY A 215 -7.19 -7.33 -3.19
N ALA A 216 -8.43 -6.87 -3.25
CA ALA A 216 -9.37 -6.87 -2.11
C ALA A 216 -10.25 -8.14 -2.04
N GLY A 217 -10.18 -9.00 -3.05
CA GLY A 217 -10.84 -10.31 -3.07
C GLY A 217 -10.01 -11.41 -2.40
N SER A 218 -10.44 -12.66 -2.58
CA SER A 218 -9.68 -13.87 -2.23
C SER A 218 -8.70 -14.17 -3.37
N ILE A 219 -7.50 -13.65 -3.27
CA ILE A 219 -6.42 -13.82 -4.25
C ILE A 219 -5.38 -14.81 -3.77
#